data_4ae47fef6cf1480aa370eadb70ae3e3e
#
_entry.id   4ae47fef6cf1480aa370eadb70ae3e3e
#
_cell.length_a   1.000
_cell.length_b   1.000
_cell.length_c   1.000
_cell.angle_alpha   90.00
_cell.angle_beta   90.00
_cell.angle_gamma   90.00
#
_symmetry.space_group_name_H-M   'P 1'
#
loop_
_entity.id
_entity.type
_entity.pdbx_description
1 polymer ?
#
loop_
_entity_poly.entity_id
_entity_poly.type
_entity_poly.pdbx_seq_one_letter_code
_entity_poly.pdbx_strand_id
1 'polypeptide(L)'
;MKKIRKITEQSSLHNLLKYRLSHIGSIRTVKQKQDMNDLMVNELYIAASSDSEGNFELTRNHKLFQANYLMGAGDYRAALNSYKELDSLFENQQFWSNPPIYYLSVLEGVLGSLRSVSNYNEIPYFLDKLRKLISDSTSLEFKVNATCLLFQYELFPYLDKGDFSKCTQLMADYQEILYDKEAWLGPIRKSELLLYTTLVHIGNQEYKTAKKYISNAIIDHNIKYL
;
A
#
# COMPACT_ATOMS: atom_id res chain seq x y z
N MET A 1 -10.58 -29.48 14.22
CA MET A 1 -9.96 -28.62 15.22
C MET A 1 -8.44 -28.44 15.05
N LYS A 2 -7.60 -29.50 14.98
CA LYS A 2 -6.13 -29.36 14.84
C LYS A 2 -5.69 -28.58 13.58
N LYS A 3 -6.34 -28.77 12.41
CA LYS A 3 -6.01 -28.07 11.15
C LYS A 3 -6.30 -26.55 11.25
N ILE A 4 -7.44 -26.16 11.82
CA ILE A 4 -7.82 -24.74 12.00
C ILE A 4 -6.81 -24.03 12.91
N ARG A 5 -6.45 -24.64 14.04
CA ARG A 5 -5.46 -24.08 14.97
C ARG A 5 -4.10 -23.85 14.27
N LYS A 6 -3.63 -24.82 13.48
CA LYS A 6 -2.36 -24.70 12.73
C LYS A 6 -2.40 -23.53 11.75
N ILE A 7 -3.50 -23.36 11.00
CA ILE A 7 -3.69 -22.24 10.05
C ILE A 7 -3.66 -20.91 10.79
N THR A 8 -4.35 -20.78 11.93
CA THR A 8 -4.38 -19.55 12.73
C THR A 8 -2.99 -19.21 13.27
N GLU A 9 -2.23 -20.19 13.76
CA GLU A 9 -0.86 -20.00 14.25
C GLU A 9 0.06 -19.54 13.11
N GLN A 10 -0.03 -20.11 11.92
CA GLN A 10 0.76 -19.72 10.75
C GLN A 10 0.39 -18.31 10.26
N SER A 11 -0.89 -17.96 10.18
CA SER A 11 -1.33 -16.60 9.84
C SER A 11 -0.82 -15.57 10.83
N SER A 12 -0.80 -15.89 12.13
CA SER A 12 -0.26 -15.01 13.17
C SER A 12 1.26 -14.80 13.01
N LEU A 13 2.02 -15.86 12.68
CA LEU A 13 3.44 -15.75 12.40
C LEU A 13 3.73 -14.91 11.15
N HIS A 14 2.99 -15.09 10.07
CA HIS A 14 3.10 -14.25 8.87
C HIS A 14 2.84 -12.77 9.18
N ASN A 15 1.81 -12.47 9.97
CA ASN A 15 1.51 -11.10 10.39
C ASN A 15 2.66 -10.48 11.20
N LEU A 16 3.28 -11.25 12.09
CA LEU A 16 4.44 -10.80 12.85
C LEU A 16 5.64 -10.52 11.93
N LEU A 17 5.93 -11.40 10.97
CA LEU A 17 7.02 -11.19 10.01
C LEU A 17 6.75 -9.97 9.12
N LYS A 18 5.52 -9.79 8.65
CA LYS A 18 5.10 -8.61 7.87
C LYS A 18 5.30 -7.32 8.68
N TYR A 19 4.90 -7.32 9.95
CA TYR A 19 5.11 -6.19 10.84
C TYR A 19 6.61 -5.86 10.99
N ARG A 20 7.45 -6.85 11.22
CA ARG A 20 8.91 -6.66 11.32
C ARG A 20 9.51 -6.15 10.01
N LEU A 21 9.08 -6.70 8.87
CA LEU A 21 9.51 -6.25 7.54
C LEU A 21 9.17 -4.77 7.30
N SER A 22 7.97 -4.33 7.66
CA SER A 22 7.55 -2.94 7.52
C SER A 22 8.38 -1.96 8.37
N HIS A 23 8.91 -2.43 9.52
CA HIS A 23 9.78 -1.63 10.38
C HIS A 23 11.21 -1.48 9.83
N ILE A 24 11.70 -2.45 9.08
CA ILE A 24 13.01 -2.35 8.41
C ILE A 24 12.93 -1.31 7.29
N GLY A 25 11.81 -1.25 6.57
CA GLY A 25 11.62 -0.35 5.44
C GLY A 25 12.59 -0.60 4.30
N SER A 26 13.09 0.46 3.66
CA SER A 26 14.10 0.34 2.60
C SER A 26 15.47 0.00 3.16
N ILE A 27 16.18 -0.92 2.51
CA ILE A 27 17.53 -1.32 2.91
C ILE A 27 18.51 -0.16 2.66
N ARG A 28 19.12 0.32 3.74
CA ARG A 28 20.14 1.38 3.71
C ARG A 28 21.46 0.94 4.35
N THR A 29 21.44 -0.13 5.13
CA THR A 29 22.60 -0.64 5.86
C THR A 29 22.78 -2.14 5.65
N VAL A 30 24.01 -2.64 5.85
CA VAL A 30 24.31 -4.08 5.80
C VAL A 30 23.49 -4.84 6.84
N LYS A 31 23.30 -4.26 8.03
CA LYS A 31 22.49 -4.86 9.09
C LYS A 31 21.05 -5.02 8.67
N GLN A 32 20.42 -3.97 8.09
CA GLN A 32 19.05 -4.08 7.59
C GLN A 32 18.92 -5.15 6.51
N LYS A 33 19.91 -5.28 5.60
CA LYS A 33 19.94 -6.34 4.61
C LYS A 33 19.97 -7.72 5.25
N GLN A 34 20.77 -7.90 6.28
CA GLN A 34 20.85 -9.16 7.01
C GLN A 34 19.56 -9.46 7.74
N ASP A 35 18.98 -8.48 8.47
CA ASP A 35 17.71 -8.62 9.17
C ASP A 35 16.56 -9.00 8.20
N MET A 36 16.54 -8.42 6.99
CA MET A 36 15.56 -8.79 5.96
C MET A 36 15.74 -10.22 5.43
N ASN A 37 17.00 -10.64 5.21
CA ASN A 37 17.29 -12.00 4.77
C ASN A 37 16.86 -13.01 5.83
N ASP A 38 17.12 -12.73 7.11
CA ASP A 38 16.71 -13.58 8.23
C ASP A 38 15.18 -13.70 8.31
N LEU A 39 14.44 -12.60 8.04
CA LEU A 39 12.99 -12.64 7.96
C LEU A 39 12.50 -13.50 6.79
N MET A 40 13.16 -13.43 5.62
CA MET A 40 12.82 -14.26 4.46
C MET A 40 13.06 -15.74 4.75
N VAL A 41 14.18 -16.09 5.40
CA VAL A 41 14.46 -17.48 5.80
C VAL A 41 13.37 -17.99 6.74
N ASN A 42 12.99 -17.21 7.75
CA ASN A 42 11.91 -17.57 8.67
C ASN A 42 10.57 -17.77 7.96
N GLU A 43 10.26 -16.90 6.99
CA GLU A 43 9.04 -17.02 6.18
C GLU A 43 9.03 -18.30 5.35
N LEU A 44 10.15 -18.64 4.71
CA LEU A 44 10.28 -19.88 3.94
C LEU A 44 10.09 -21.13 4.81
N TYR A 45 10.56 -21.13 6.07
CA TYR A 45 10.27 -22.21 7.02
C TYR A 45 8.78 -22.35 7.33
N ILE A 46 8.08 -21.22 7.51
CA ILE A 46 6.62 -21.24 7.74
C ILE A 46 5.91 -21.78 6.51
N ALA A 47 6.26 -21.31 5.33
CA ALA A 47 5.68 -21.75 4.07
C ALA A 47 5.90 -23.25 3.81
N ALA A 48 7.13 -23.75 4.00
CA ALA A 48 7.47 -25.15 3.84
C ALA A 48 6.76 -26.07 4.86
N SER A 49 6.50 -25.57 6.06
CA SER A 49 5.76 -26.32 7.10
C SER A 49 4.25 -26.27 6.93
N SER A 50 3.75 -25.42 6.02
CA SER A 50 2.33 -25.22 5.79
C SER A 50 1.83 -26.16 4.69
N ASP A 51 0.68 -26.78 4.96
CA ASP A 51 -0.14 -27.48 3.96
C ASP A 51 -0.91 -26.39 3.18
N SER A 52 -0.17 -25.58 2.39
CA SER A 52 -0.71 -24.38 1.74
C SER A 52 -1.50 -24.71 0.46
N GLU A 53 -1.42 -25.96 -0.05
CA GLU A 53 -2.19 -26.35 -1.21
C GLU A 53 -3.69 -26.19 -0.96
N GLY A 54 -4.30 -25.27 -1.72
CA GLY A 54 -5.72 -24.96 -1.66
C GLY A 54 -6.14 -23.99 -0.53
N ASN A 55 -5.20 -23.44 0.27
CA ASN A 55 -5.52 -22.42 1.27
C ASN A 55 -5.17 -21.01 0.76
N PHE A 56 -6.19 -20.29 0.29
CA PHE A 56 -6.05 -18.92 -0.22
C PHE A 56 -5.33 -17.99 0.75
N GLU A 57 -5.68 -18.03 2.04
CA GLU A 57 -5.12 -17.10 3.03
C GLU A 57 -3.61 -17.31 3.24
N LEU A 58 -3.17 -18.55 3.36
CA LEU A 58 -1.75 -18.87 3.51
C LEU A 58 -0.97 -18.52 2.24
N THR A 59 -1.49 -18.88 1.06
CA THR A 59 -0.87 -18.55 -0.23
C THR A 59 -0.75 -17.04 -0.41
N ARG A 60 -1.81 -16.29 -0.11
CA ARG A 60 -1.82 -14.83 -0.15
C ARG A 60 -0.76 -14.23 0.78
N ASN A 61 -0.71 -14.70 2.04
CA ASN A 61 0.22 -14.16 3.03
C ASN A 61 1.68 -14.39 2.61
N HIS A 62 1.98 -15.60 2.14
CA HIS A 62 3.31 -15.94 1.62
C HIS A 62 3.72 -15.06 0.43
N LYS A 63 2.87 -15.00 -0.60
CA LYS A 63 3.15 -14.19 -1.80
C LYS A 63 3.25 -12.70 -1.47
N LEU A 64 2.40 -12.18 -0.59
CA LEU A 64 2.44 -10.77 -0.18
C LEU A 64 3.73 -10.46 0.59
N PHE A 65 4.19 -11.37 1.46
CA PHE A 65 5.47 -11.19 2.16
C PHE A 65 6.64 -11.15 1.17
N GLN A 66 6.68 -12.09 0.21
CA GLN A 66 7.72 -12.12 -0.84
C GLN A 66 7.72 -10.83 -1.68
N ALA A 67 6.55 -10.38 -2.12
CA ALA A 67 6.43 -9.16 -2.91
C ALA A 67 6.94 -7.92 -2.14
N ASN A 68 6.55 -7.79 -0.86
CA ASN A 68 7.03 -6.71 0.02
C ASN A 68 8.54 -6.79 0.27
N TYR A 69 9.09 -8.00 0.45
CA TYR A 69 10.53 -8.22 0.59
C TYR A 69 11.28 -7.75 -0.66
N LEU A 70 10.85 -8.16 -1.85
CA LEU A 70 11.45 -7.76 -3.12
C LEU A 70 11.39 -6.23 -3.32
N MET A 71 10.26 -5.62 -2.97
CA MET A 71 10.08 -4.16 -3.00
C MET A 71 11.09 -3.44 -2.09
N GLY A 72 11.24 -3.92 -0.85
CA GLY A 72 12.20 -3.39 0.12
C GLY A 72 13.66 -3.63 -0.29
N ALA A 73 13.94 -4.74 -0.97
CA ALA A 73 15.26 -5.07 -1.51
C ALA A 73 15.64 -4.26 -2.76
N GLY A 74 14.68 -3.52 -3.37
CA GLY A 74 14.88 -2.74 -4.59
C GLY A 74 14.74 -3.56 -5.88
N ASP A 75 14.34 -4.83 -5.81
CA ASP A 75 14.02 -5.62 -6.99
C ASP A 75 12.57 -5.37 -7.43
N TYR A 76 12.35 -4.18 -7.96
CA TYR A 76 11.02 -3.70 -8.33
C TYR A 76 10.37 -4.51 -9.47
N ARG A 77 11.18 -5.14 -10.35
CA ARG A 77 10.65 -6.00 -11.43
C ARG A 77 10.12 -7.31 -10.90
N ALA A 78 10.87 -7.97 -10.04
CA ALA A 78 10.42 -9.20 -9.39
C ALA A 78 9.23 -8.91 -8.45
N ALA A 79 9.25 -7.78 -7.72
CA ALA A 79 8.12 -7.33 -6.90
C ALA A 79 6.85 -7.13 -7.75
N LEU A 80 6.96 -6.45 -8.89
CA LEU A 80 5.84 -6.24 -9.82
C LEU A 80 5.20 -7.57 -10.26
N ASN A 81 6.02 -8.54 -10.65
CA ASN A 81 5.52 -9.87 -11.05
C ASN A 81 4.78 -10.56 -9.90
N SER A 82 5.35 -10.54 -8.70
CA SER A 82 4.73 -11.14 -7.51
C SER A 82 3.41 -10.45 -7.13
N TYR A 83 3.33 -9.12 -7.24
CA TYR A 83 2.08 -8.39 -6.99
C TYR A 83 1.02 -8.66 -8.08
N LYS A 84 1.41 -8.80 -9.35
CA LYS A 84 0.47 -9.18 -10.44
C LYS A 84 -0.07 -10.60 -10.25
N GLU A 85 0.76 -11.54 -9.80
CA GLU A 85 0.29 -12.88 -9.44
C GLU A 85 -0.71 -12.83 -8.27
N LEU A 86 -0.45 -11.99 -7.26
CA LEU A 86 -1.41 -11.75 -6.18
C LEU A 86 -2.71 -11.16 -6.68
N ASP A 87 -2.65 -10.15 -7.55
CA ASP A 87 -3.81 -9.53 -8.15
C ASP A 87 -4.68 -10.56 -8.88
N SER A 88 -4.07 -11.42 -9.71
CA SER A 88 -4.75 -12.52 -10.38
C SER A 88 -5.35 -13.53 -9.40
N LEU A 89 -4.69 -13.79 -8.27
CA LEU A 89 -5.21 -14.66 -7.21
C LEU A 89 -6.50 -14.10 -6.61
N PHE A 90 -6.57 -12.76 -6.43
CA PHE A 90 -7.79 -12.08 -5.94
C PHE A 90 -8.91 -12.09 -6.98
N GLU A 91 -8.59 -11.90 -8.25
CA GLU A 91 -9.59 -11.95 -9.33
C GLU A 91 -10.35 -13.28 -9.37
N ASN A 92 -9.67 -14.37 -9.08
CA ASN A 92 -10.28 -15.69 -9.05
C ASN A 92 -11.22 -15.94 -7.85
N GLN A 93 -11.22 -15.06 -6.84
CA GLN A 93 -12.03 -15.23 -5.61
C GLN A 93 -13.40 -14.52 -5.64
N GLN A 94 -13.78 -13.85 -6.72
CA GLN A 94 -15.07 -13.19 -6.91
C GLN A 94 -15.44 -12.16 -5.81
N PHE A 95 -14.48 -11.44 -5.23
CA PHE A 95 -14.71 -10.42 -4.19
C PHE A 95 -15.24 -9.08 -4.70
N TRP A 96 -15.71 -9.00 -5.93
CA TRP A 96 -15.98 -7.74 -6.66
C TRP A 96 -16.96 -6.79 -5.98
N SER A 97 -18.03 -7.32 -5.36
CA SER A 97 -19.04 -6.50 -4.68
C SER A 97 -18.63 -6.05 -3.27
N ASN A 98 -17.65 -6.72 -2.67
CA ASN A 98 -17.14 -6.37 -1.34
C ASN A 98 -15.67 -6.76 -1.20
N PRO A 99 -14.75 -6.10 -1.91
CA PRO A 99 -13.33 -6.43 -1.85
C PRO A 99 -12.79 -6.15 -0.44
N PRO A 100 -11.96 -7.05 0.09
CA PRO A 100 -11.36 -6.82 1.40
C PRO A 100 -10.36 -5.67 1.36
N ILE A 101 -10.27 -4.88 2.44
CA ILE A 101 -9.42 -3.68 2.51
C ILE A 101 -7.94 -3.98 2.21
N TYR A 102 -7.43 -5.15 2.59
CA TYR A 102 -6.05 -5.55 2.32
C TYR A 102 -5.73 -5.79 0.84
N TYR A 103 -6.76 -5.91 -0.04
CA TYR A 103 -6.54 -5.96 -1.48
C TYR A 103 -5.96 -4.65 -2.02
N LEU A 104 -6.25 -3.53 -1.38
CA LEU A 104 -5.65 -2.24 -1.73
C LEU A 104 -4.12 -2.27 -1.60
N SER A 105 -3.57 -3.03 -0.63
CA SER A 105 -2.11 -3.17 -0.50
C SER A 105 -1.47 -3.92 -1.68
N VAL A 106 -2.21 -4.81 -2.32
CA VAL A 106 -1.76 -5.51 -3.54
C VAL A 106 -1.75 -4.55 -4.72
N LEU A 107 -2.85 -3.82 -4.94
CA LEU A 107 -2.94 -2.84 -6.03
C LEU A 107 -1.92 -1.71 -5.87
N GLU A 108 -1.70 -1.25 -4.64
CA GLU A 108 -0.64 -0.29 -4.32
C GLU A 108 0.75 -0.84 -4.64
N GLY A 109 1.01 -2.10 -4.29
CA GLY A 109 2.27 -2.77 -4.62
C GLY A 109 2.50 -2.86 -6.13
N VAL A 110 1.46 -3.18 -6.92
CA VAL A 110 1.52 -3.16 -8.39
C VAL A 110 1.84 -1.74 -8.89
N LEU A 111 1.05 -0.74 -8.48
CA LEU A 111 1.20 0.64 -8.93
C LEU A 111 2.55 1.24 -8.51
N GLY A 112 3.00 0.98 -7.28
CA GLY A 112 4.29 1.43 -6.77
C GLY A 112 5.46 0.78 -7.51
N SER A 113 5.36 -0.51 -7.82
CA SER A 113 6.36 -1.22 -8.62
C SER A 113 6.41 -0.69 -10.06
N LEU A 114 5.26 -0.46 -10.70
CA LEU A 114 5.16 0.14 -12.04
C LEU A 114 5.84 1.51 -12.09
N ARG A 115 5.57 2.38 -11.11
CA ARG A 115 6.24 3.68 -10.98
C ARG A 115 7.75 3.53 -10.81
N SER A 116 8.19 2.60 -9.94
CA SER A 116 9.60 2.38 -9.64
C SER A 116 10.40 1.85 -10.84
N VAL A 117 9.77 1.09 -11.74
CA VAL A 117 10.38 0.63 -13.00
C VAL A 117 10.10 1.58 -14.18
N SER A 118 9.48 2.73 -13.92
CA SER A 118 9.10 3.74 -14.93
C SER A 118 8.17 3.20 -16.04
N ASN A 119 7.37 2.18 -15.73
CA ASN A 119 6.38 1.63 -16.65
C ASN A 119 5.02 2.31 -16.47
N TYR A 120 4.92 3.56 -16.90
CA TYR A 120 3.71 4.35 -16.78
C TYR A 120 2.57 3.90 -17.71
N ASN A 121 2.85 3.10 -18.72
CA ASN A 121 1.86 2.68 -19.71
C ASN A 121 0.79 1.72 -19.13
N GLU A 122 1.14 0.95 -18.12
CA GLU A 122 0.21 0.02 -17.48
C GLU A 122 -0.57 0.65 -16.31
N ILE A 123 -0.14 1.79 -15.78
CA ILE A 123 -0.80 2.47 -14.65
C ILE A 123 -2.28 2.74 -14.93
N PRO A 124 -2.71 3.27 -16.09
CA PRO A 124 -4.12 3.54 -16.38
C PRO A 124 -5.03 2.33 -16.20
N TYR A 125 -4.57 1.14 -16.58
CA TYR A 125 -5.34 -0.10 -16.41
C TYR A 125 -5.68 -0.35 -14.91
N PHE A 126 -4.72 -0.19 -14.01
CA PHE A 126 -4.94 -0.40 -12.58
C PHE A 126 -5.74 0.74 -11.94
N LEU A 127 -5.64 1.97 -12.46
CA LEU A 127 -6.49 3.08 -12.03
C LEU A 127 -7.95 2.84 -12.42
N ASP A 128 -8.23 2.34 -13.63
CA ASP A 128 -9.57 1.98 -14.07
C ASP A 128 -10.14 0.82 -13.25
N LYS A 129 -9.30 -0.15 -12.90
CA LYS A 129 -9.66 -1.23 -11.97
C LYS A 129 -10.04 -0.69 -10.59
N LEU A 130 -9.27 0.27 -10.03
CA LEU A 130 -9.61 0.94 -8.78
C LEU A 130 -10.94 1.69 -8.86
N ARG A 131 -11.17 2.45 -9.94
CA ARG A 131 -12.46 3.17 -10.17
C ARG A 131 -13.63 2.20 -10.16
N LYS A 132 -13.49 1.06 -10.85
CA LYS A 132 -14.52 0.01 -10.86
C LYS A 132 -14.77 -0.55 -9.46
N LEU A 133 -13.72 -0.89 -8.71
CA LEU A 133 -13.83 -1.40 -7.33
C LEU A 133 -14.50 -0.37 -6.40
N ILE A 134 -14.20 0.92 -6.55
CA ILE A 134 -14.86 2.02 -5.82
C ILE A 134 -16.34 2.07 -6.14
N SER A 135 -16.70 1.98 -7.43
CA SER A 135 -18.11 1.98 -7.87
C SER A 135 -18.87 0.79 -7.31
N ASP A 136 -18.32 -0.41 -7.43
CA ASP A 136 -19.02 -1.67 -7.15
C ASP A 136 -19.07 -2.00 -5.65
N SER A 137 -18.12 -1.48 -4.85
CA SER A 137 -18.05 -1.77 -3.41
C SER A 137 -19.23 -1.16 -2.64
N THR A 138 -19.72 -1.88 -1.62
CA THR A 138 -20.70 -1.38 -0.64
C THR A 138 -20.03 -0.81 0.62
N SER A 139 -18.73 -1.09 0.84
CA SER A 139 -17.99 -0.62 2.01
C SER A 139 -17.52 0.82 1.85
N LEU A 140 -17.97 1.71 2.73
CA LEU A 140 -17.50 3.11 2.75
C LEU A 140 -16.00 3.20 3.08
N GLU A 141 -15.53 2.41 4.04
CA GLU A 141 -14.11 2.35 4.40
C GLU A 141 -13.25 1.97 3.18
N PHE A 142 -13.65 0.92 2.46
CA PHE A 142 -12.95 0.52 1.24
C PHE A 142 -12.95 1.65 0.21
N LYS A 143 -14.11 2.25 -0.07
CA LYS A 143 -14.24 3.34 -1.05
C LYS A 143 -13.31 4.51 -0.74
N VAL A 144 -13.29 4.97 0.50
CA VAL A 144 -12.46 6.13 0.90
C VAL A 144 -10.97 5.81 0.77
N ASN A 145 -10.52 4.64 1.24
CA ASN A 145 -9.12 4.24 1.13
C ASN A 145 -8.70 3.98 -0.33
N ALA A 146 -9.56 3.37 -1.14
CA ALA A 146 -9.33 3.16 -2.56
C ALA A 146 -9.26 4.48 -3.34
N THR A 147 -10.11 5.46 -2.99
CA THR A 147 -10.07 6.80 -3.59
C THR A 147 -8.79 7.55 -3.21
N CYS A 148 -8.31 7.40 -1.99
CA CYS A 148 -7.01 7.96 -1.59
C CYS A 148 -5.87 7.36 -2.43
N LEU A 149 -5.88 6.05 -2.64
CA LEU A 149 -4.90 5.37 -3.49
C LEU A 149 -5.00 5.83 -4.95
N LEU A 150 -6.22 5.97 -5.48
CA LEU A 150 -6.47 6.48 -6.83
C LEU A 150 -5.88 7.89 -7.00
N PHE A 151 -6.19 8.79 -6.07
CA PHE A 151 -5.66 10.15 -6.04
C PHE A 151 -4.14 10.19 -6.08
N GLN A 152 -3.47 9.39 -5.25
CA GLN A 152 -2.01 9.34 -5.18
C GLN A 152 -1.39 9.00 -6.54
N TYR A 153 -1.90 7.97 -7.21
CA TYR A 153 -1.33 7.50 -8.48
C TYR A 153 -1.76 8.32 -9.69
N GLU A 154 -2.83 9.10 -9.59
CA GLU A 154 -3.15 10.17 -10.55
C GLU A 154 -2.25 11.40 -10.36
N LEU A 155 -1.87 11.69 -9.09
CA LEU A 155 -1.01 12.82 -8.74
C LEU A 155 0.45 12.63 -9.18
N PHE A 156 1.01 11.43 -9.02
CA PHE A 156 2.43 11.17 -9.22
C PHE A 156 2.99 11.59 -10.60
N PRO A 157 2.32 11.36 -11.74
CA PRO A 157 2.84 11.81 -13.02
C PRO A 157 3.04 13.32 -13.12
N TYR A 158 2.24 14.12 -12.43
CA TYR A 158 2.35 15.58 -12.38
C TYR A 158 3.39 16.01 -11.34
N LEU A 159 3.38 15.39 -10.18
CA LEU A 159 4.33 15.64 -9.10
C LEU A 159 5.77 15.34 -9.55
N ASP A 160 6.00 14.21 -10.20
CA ASP A 160 7.31 13.77 -10.71
C ASP A 160 7.83 14.69 -11.83
N LYS A 161 6.94 15.39 -12.55
CA LYS A 161 7.29 16.40 -13.57
C LYS A 161 7.38 17.83 -13.04
N GLY A 162 7.02 18.06 -11.78
CA GLY A 162 6.95 19.40 -11.18
C GLY A 162 5.78 20.25 -11.68
N ASP A 163 4.73 19.64 -12.25
CA ASP A 163 3.50 20.34 -12.66
C ASP A 163 2.57 20.53 -11.45
N PHE A 164 2.97 21.43 -10.56
CA PHE A 164 2.26 21.67 -9.30
C PHE A 164 0.90 22.34 -9.52
N SER A 165 0.68 23.03 -10.65
CA SER A 165 -0.62 23.57 -11.01
C SER A 165 -1.66 22.47 -11.21
N LYS A 166 -1.29 21.41 -11.96
CA LYS A 166 -2.14 20.23 -12.15
C LYS A 166 -2.34 19.47 -10.85
N CYS A 167 -1.30 19.37 -10.01
CA CYS A 167 -1.43 18.76 -8.68
C CYS A 167 -2.48 19.49 -7.83
N THR A 168 -2.47 20.84 -7.82
CA THR A 168 -3.46 21.64 -7.08
C THR A 168 -4.88 21.43 -7.58
N GLN A 169 -5.06 21.35 -8.90
CA GLN A 169 -6.37 21.07 -9.49
C GLN A 169 -6.88 19.70 -9.03
N LEU A 170 -6.04 18.66 -9.13
CA LEU A 170 -6.38 17.31 -8.68
C LEU A 170 -6.73 17.28 -7.18
N MET A 171 -5.98 18.00 -6.34
CA MET A 171 -6.29 18.12 -4.91
C MET A 171 -7.67 18.71 -4.68
N ALA A 172 -8.06 19.74 -5.45
CA ALA A 172 -9.39 20.35 -5.36
C ALA A 172 -10.50 19.36 -5.76
N ASP A 173 -10.29 18.59 -6.83
CA ASP A 173 -11.26 17.60 -7.34
C ASP A 173 -11.51 16.46 -6.31
N TYR A 174 -10.52 16.11 -5.50
CA TYR A 174 -10.61 15.07 -4.47
C TYR A 174 -10.90 15.60 -3.06
N GLN A 175 -11.00 16.92 -2.88
CA GLN A 175 -11.12 17.57 -1.57
C GLN A 175 -12.27 17.00 -0.72
N GLU A 176 -13.47 16.88 -1.27
CA GLU A 176 -14.64 16.38 -0.55
C GLU A 176 -14.42 14.97 0.00
N ILE A 177 -13.82 14.08 -0.81
CA ILE A 177 -13.66 12.69 -0.41
C ILE A 177 -12.53 12.51 0.59
N LEU A 178 -11.45 13.28 0.43
CA LEU A 178 -10.23 13.07 1.21
C LEU A 178 -10.24 13.82 2.54
N TYR A 179 -10.85 14.99 2.60
CA TYR A 179 -10.87 15.82 3.80
C TYR A 179 -12.14 15.63 4.63
N ASP A 180 -13.31 15.58 4.00
CA ASP A 180 -14.58 15.40 4.71
C ASP A 180 -14.76 13.99 5.26
N LYS A 181 -14.07 13.00 4.67
CA LYS A 181 -14.10 11.59 5.09
C LYS A 181 -12.79 11.09 5.69
N GLU A 182 -11.93 12.00 6.13
CA GLU A 182 -10.61 11.68 6.69
C GLU A 182 -10.66 10.67 7.85
N ALA A 183 -11.75 10.68 8.64
CA ALA A 183 -11.96 9.73 9.74
C ALA A 183 -11.98 8.25 9.28
N TRP A 184 -12.26 7.99 8.00
CA TRP A 184 -12.29 6.65 7.41
C TRP A 184 -10.94 6.23 6.82
N LEU A 185 -9.96 7.12 6.76
CA LEU A 185 -8.61 6.81 6.31
C LEU A 185 -7.83 6.10 7.41
N GLY A 186 -7.16 5.02 7.04
CA GLY A 186 -6.17 4.40 7.92
C GLY A 186 -4.98 5.35 8.19
N PRO A 187 -4.23 5.14 9.30
CA PRO A 187 -3.15 6.05 9.70
C PRO A 187 -2.09 6.26 8.61
N ILE A 188 -1.76 5.20 7.86
CA ILE A 188 -0.78 5.26 6.76
C ILE A 188 -1.30 6.17 5.64
N ARG A 189 -2.53 5.96 5.18
CA ARG A 189 -3.15 6.77 4.11
C ARG A 189 -3.27 8.23 4.50
N LYS A 190 -3.64 8.49 5.74
CA LYS A 190 -3.69 9.85 6.28
C LYS A 190 -2.32 10.54 6.24
N SER A 191 -1.27 9.84 6.67
CA SER A 191 0.09 10.36 6.66
C SER A 191 0.59 10.63 5.23
N GLU A 192 0.29 9.73 4.29
CA GLU A 192 0.63 9.89 2.87
C GLU A 192 -0.09 11.08 2.25
N LEU A 193 -1.40 11.22 2.50
CA LEU A 193 -2.18 12.36 2.03
C LEU A 193 -1.58 13.69 2.51
N LEU A 194 -1.23 13.80 3.79
CA LEU A 194 -0.58 14.97 4.36
C LEU A 194 0.79 15.25 3.72
N LEU A 195 1.58 14.20 3.49
CA LEU A 195 2.89 14.31 2.84
C LEU A 195 2.75 14.88 1.42
N TYR A 196 1.90 14.29 0.58
CA TYR A 196 1.74 14.73 -0.81
C TYR A 196 1.13 16.13 -0.91
N THR A 197 0.14 16.44 -0.06
CA THR A 197 -0.41 17.80 0.05
C THR A 197 0.68 18.82 0.40
N THR A 198 1.53 18.47 1.36
CA THR A 198 2.67 19.33 1.75
C THR A 198 3.65 19.54 0.59
N LEU A 199 4.00 18.48 -0.14
CA LEU A 199 4.92 18.58 -1.28
C LEU A 199 4.37 19.46 -2.39
N VAL A 200 3.06 19.40 -2.68
CA VAL A 200 2.42 20.27 -3.67
C VAL A 200 2.49 21.74 -3.23
N HIS A 201 2.19 22.05 -1.96
CA HIS A 201 2.31 23.41 -1.45
C HIS A 201 3.76 23.94 -1.45
N ILE A 202 4.75 23.08 -1.17
CA ILE A 202 6.16 23.44 -1.30
C ILE A 202 6.50 23.79 -2.76
N GLY A 203 6.06 22.95 -3.71
CA GLY A 203 6.29 23.16 -5.13
C GLY A 203 5.66 24.45 -5.66
N ASN A 204 4.48 24.83 -5.14
CA ASN A 204 3.82 26.11 -5.42
C ASN A 204 4.41 27.30 -4.64
N GLN A 205 5.47 27.10 -3.86
CA GLN A 205 6.07 28.13 -2.99
C GLN A 205 5.15 28.64 -1.87
N GLU A 206 4.13 27.88 -1.52
CA GLU A 206 3.15 28.20 -0.47
C GLU A 206 3.65 27.71 0.90
N TYR A 207 4.83 28.16 1.31
CA TYR A 207 5.56 27.65 2.48
C TYR A 207 4.81 27.78 3.81
N LYS A 208 3.99 28.83 3.97
CA LYS A 208 3.17 29.02 5.19
C LYS A 208 2.12 27.92 5.31
N THR A 209 1.47 27.57 4.21
CA THR A 209 0.47 26.50 4.13
C THR A 209 1.14 25.15 4.35
N ALA A 210 2.24 24.86 3.67
CA ALA A 210 3.01 23.64 3.85
C ALA A 210 3.44 23.45 5.33
N LYS A 211 3.93 24.50 5.98
CA LYS A 211 4.30 24.46 7.40
C LYS A 211 3.12 24.08 8.31
N LYS A 212 1.91 24.61 8.03
CA LYS A 212 0.70 24.27 8.79
C LYS A 212 0.37 22.79 8.70
N TYR A 213 0.44 22.18 7.49
CA TYR A 213 0.20 20.75 7.29
C TYR A 213 1.22 19.89 8.04
N ILE A 214 2.51 20.22 7.97
CA ILE A 214 3.57 19.50 8.70
C ILE A 214 3.35 19.62 10.22
N SER A 215 3.03 20.80 10.72
CA SER A 215 2.81 21.00 12.16
C SER A 215 1.62 20.19 12.67
N ASN A 216 0.53 20.13 11.93
CA ASN A 216 -0.63 19.32 12.27
C ASN A 216 -0.28 17.81 12.28
N ALA A 217 0.47 17.34 11.28
CA ALA A 217 0.91 15.94 11.21
C ALA A 217 1.78 15.56 12.43
N ILE A 218 2.66 16.44 12.88
CA ILE A 218 3.52 16.21 14.06
C ILE A 218 2.67 16.15 15.34
N ILE A 219 1.70 17.05 15.48
CA ILE A 219 0.80 17.09 16.65
C ILE A 219 -0.02 15.79 16.72
N ASP A 220 -0.63 15.38 15.62
CA ASP A 220 -1.42 14.14 15.55
C ASP A 220 -0.57 12.89 15.85
N HIS A 221 0.71 12.91 15.46
CA HIS A 221 1.63 11.80 15.73
C HIS A 221 2.04 11.76 17.21
N ASN A 222 2.35 12.91 17.81
CA ASN A 222 2.75 12.99 19.21
C ASN A 222 1.61 12.66 20.20
N ILE A 223 0.35 12.98 19.85
CA ILE A 223 -0.81 12.62 20.70
C ILE A 223 -1.04 11.11 20.75
N LYS A 224 -0.60 10.36 19.74
CA LYS A 224 -0.76 8.88 19.71
C LYS A 224 0.32 8.11 20.46
N TYR A 225 1.40 8.76 20.86
CA TYR A 225 2.55 8.14 21.55
C TYR A 225 2.77 8.68 22.98
N LEU A 226 1.86 9.55 23.47
CA LEU A 226 1.70 9.93 24.87
C LEU A 226 0.53 9.16 25.50
#